data_1c12699572bff05dd7bee37d9301dc90
#
_entry.id   1c12699572bff05dd7bee37d9301dc90
#
_cell.length_a   1.000
_cell.length_b   1.000
_cell.length_c   1.000
_cell.angle_alpha   90.00
_cell.angle_beta   90.00
_cell.angle_gamma   90.00
#
_symmetry.space_group_name_H-M   'P 1'
#
loop_
_entity.id
_entity.type
_entity.pdbx_description
1 polymer ?
#
loop_
_entity_poly.entity_id
_entity_poly.type
_entity_poly.pdbx_seq_one_letter_code
_entity_poly.pdbx_strand_id
1 'polypeptide(L)'
;MFRGLATVLLLVVSNAFRTRAWYGHIAFKSRLERFGLTAIVLLSWGIALFEYCFQVPANRIGSAEFGGPFSIWELKVIQEVVSLSVFTVFALVFMKSDTLRWNHLAGFLCLVLAVYFIFRK
;
A
#
# COMPACT_ATOMS: atom_id res chain seq x y z
N MET A 1 15.78 14.44 6.68
CA MET A 1 14.71 13.95 7.57
C MET A 1 13.29 14.23 7.03
N PHE A 2 13.01 15.46 6.60
CA PHE A 2 11.69 15.76 6.02
C PHE A 2 11.37 14.94 4.79
N ARG A 3 12.34 14.68 3.94
CA ARG A 3 12.10 13.91 2.72
C ARG A 3 11.71 12.47 3.03
N GLY A 4 12.36 11.88 4.04
CA GLY A 4 12.01 10.52 4.45
C GLY A 4 10.61 10.42 5.02
N LEU A 5 10.26 11.36 5.91
CA LEU A 5 8.93 11.40 6.50
C LEU A 5 7.86 11.67 5.43
N ALA A 6 8.12 12.65 4.55
CA ALA A 6 7.21 12.97 3.46
C ALA A 6 6.98 11.76 2.55
N THR A 7 8.05 11.03 2.24
CA THR A 7 7.97 9.82 1.42
C THR A 7 7.04 8.78 2.07
N VAL A 8 7.24 8.51 3.35
CA VAL A 8 6.43 7.51 4.06
C VAL A 8 4.96 7.94 4.12
N LEU A 9 4.70 9.21 4.45
CA LEU A 9 3.34 9.71 4.52
C LEU A 9 2.63 9.64 3.17
N LEU A 10 3.32 10.02 2.09
CA LEU A 10 2.76 9.93 0.75
C LEU A 10 2.50 8.48 0.34
N LEU A 11 3.38 7.57 0.74
CA LEU A 11 3.17 6.14 0.46
C LEU A 11 1.97 5.59 1.21
N VAL A 12 1.75 6.03 2.46
CA VAL A 12 0.56 5.62 3.22
C VAL A 12 -0.71 6.06 2.49
N VAL A 13 -0.77 7.33 2.07
CA VAL A 13 -1.93 7.85 1.34
C VAL A 13 -2.11 7.12 0.02
N SER A 14 -1.03 6.93 -0.73
CA SER A 14 -1.04 6.20 -2.00
C SER A 14 -1.60 4.78 -1.82
N ASN A 15 -1.15 4.08 -0.79
CA ASN A 15 -1.60 2.71 -0.56
C ASN A 15 -3.05 2.64 -0.08
N ALA A 16 -3.55 3.68 0.58
CA ALA A 16 -4.97 3.74 0.91
C ALA A 16 -5.81 3.73 -0.37
N PHE A 17 -5.41 4.52 -1.38
CA PHE A 17 -6.09 4.51 -2.68
C PHE A 17 -5.89 3.20 -3.43
N ARG A 18 -4.67 2.66 -3.40
CA ARG A 18 -4.37 1.37 -4.04
C ARG A 18 -5.25 0.26 -3.48
N THR A 19 -5.36 0.18 -2.16
CA THR A 19 -6.17 -0.84 -1.51
C THR A 19 -7.63 -0.72 -1.93
N ARG A 20 -8.15 0.49 -2.00
CA ARG A 20 -9.52 0.72 -2.47
C ARG A 20 -9.68 0.35 -3.94
N ALA A 21 -8.68 0.66 -4.77
CA ALA A 21 -8.73 0.32 -6.18
C ALA A 21 -8.75 -1.19 -6.40
N TRP A 22 -7.93 -1.92 -5.66
CA TRP A 22 -7.78 -3.37 -5.84
C TRP A 22 -8.87 -4.18 -5.16
N TYR A 23 -9.28 -3.78 -3.97
CA TYR A 23 -10.15 -4.59 -3.12
C TYR A 23 -11.47 -3.94 -2.77
N GLY A 24 -11.68 -2.69 -3.14
CA GLY A 24 -12.92 -1.98 -2.82
C GLY A 24 -14.16 -2.67 -3.37
N HIS A 25 -14.07 -3.19 -4.60
CA HIS A 25 -15.21 -3.88 -5.21
C HIS A 25 -15.54 -5.19 -4.49
N ILE A 26 -14.55 -5.81 -3.83
CA ILE A 26 -14.77 -7.01 -3.03
C ILE A 26 -15.40 -6.65 -1.69
N ALA A 27 -14.86 -5.63 -1.02
CA ALA A 27 -15.36 -5.19 0.27
C ALA A 27 -16.78 -4.65 0.20
N PHE A 28 -17.13 -3.96 -0.87
CA PHE A 28 -18.45 -3.37 -1.07
C PHE A 28 -19.25 -4.11 -2.15
N LYS A 29 -19.11 -5.41 -2.21
CA LYS A 29 -19.71 -6.27 -3.19
C LYS A 29 -21.22 -6.03 -3.32
N SER A 30 -21.95 -5.95 -2.20
CA SER A 30 -23.40 -5.79 -2.20
C SER A 30 -23.86 -4.49 -2.85
N ARG A 31 -23.03 -3.45 -2.81
CA ARG A 31 -23.34 -2.16 -3.41
C ARG A 31 -22.95 -2.10 -4.89
N LEU A 32 -21.93 -2.85 -5.27
CA LEU A 32 -21.33 -2.76 -6.59
C LEU A 32 -21.69 -3.92 -7.52
N GLU A 33 -22.34 -4.98 -7.02
CA GLU A 33 -22.61 -6.15 -7.86
C GLU A 33 -23.58 -5.87 -9.00
N ARG A 34 -24.37 -4.82 -8.91
CA ARG A 34 -25.27 -4.42 -10.01
C ARG A 34 -24.52 -3.78 -11.18
N PHE A 35 -23.26 -3.40 -10.97
CA PHE A 35 -22.42 -2.84 -12.02
C PHE A 35 -21.67 -3.97 -12.72
N GLY A 36 -21.50 -3.85 -14.03
CA GLY A 36 -20.72 -4.83 -14.79
C GLY A 36 -19.24 -4.77 -14.44
N LEU A 37 -18.53 -5.84 -14.76
CA LEU A 37 -17.10 -5.91 -14.50
C LEU A 37 -16.35 -4.73 -15.13
N THR A 38 -16.72 -4.34 -16.35
CA THR A 38 -16.08 -3.22 -17.04
C THR A 38 -16.22 -1.93 -16.25
N ALA A 39 -17.42 -1.66 -15.71
CA ALA A 39 -17.66 -0.46 -14.90
C ALA A 39 -16.82 -0.48 -13.62
N ILE A 40 -16.69 -1.65 -12.99
CA ILE A 40 -15.87 -1.80 -11.78
C ILE A 40 -14.38 -1.56 -12.10
N VAL A 41 -13.91 -2.09 -13.22
CA VAL A 41 -12.51 -1.87 -13.64
C VAL A 41 -12.24 -0.38 -13.86
N LEU A 42 -13.17 0.32 -14.52
CA LEU A 42 -13.01 1.75 -14.77
C LEU A 42 -13.01 2.55 -13.46
N LEU A 43 -13.89 2.19 -12.53
CA LEU A 43 -13.94 2.84 -11.22
C LEU A 43 -12.62 2.63 -10.46
N SER A 44 -12.12 1.41 -10.44
CA SER A 44 -10.86 1.09 -9.78
C SER A 44 -9.70 1.84 -10.43
N TRP A 45 -9.70 1.93 -11.75
CA TRP A 45 -8.68 2.69 -12.49
C TRP A 45 -8.71 4.18 -12.11
N GLY A 46 -9.91 4.75 -11.98
CA GLY A 46 -10.05 6.13 -11.54
C GLY A 46 -9.47 6.36 -10.15
N ILE A 47 -9.71 5.42 -9.23
CA ILE A 47 -9.13 5.49 -7.88
C ILE A 47 -7.61 5.36 -7.95
N ALA A 48 -7.10 4.49 -8.82
CA ALA A 48 -5.66 4.31 -8.98
C ALA A 48 -4.96 5.56 -9.51
N LEU A 49 -5.66 6.41 -10.26
CA LEU A 49 -5.08 7.70 -10.68
C LEU A 49 -4.69 8.55 -9.48
N PHE A 50 -5.52 8.58 -8.45
CA PHE A 50 -5.19 9.29 -7.22
C PHE A 50 -3.99 8.64 -6.53
N GLU A 51 -3.91 7.31 -6.56
CA GLU A 51 -2.74 6.63 -6.02
C GLU A 51 -1.46 7.12 -6.69
N TYR A 52 -1.45 7.20 -8.01
CA TYR A 52 -0.27 7.63 -8.75
C TYR A 52 0.12 9.07 -8.43
N CYS A 53 -0.86 9.93 -8.16
CA CYS A 53 -0.58 11.31 -7.77
C CYS A 53 0.22 11.42 -6.47
N PHE A 54 0.15 10.39 -5.62
CA PHE A 54 0.90 10.34 -4.37
C PHE A 54 2.11 9.41 -4.47
N GLN A 55 2.00 8.32 -5.23
CA GLN A 55 3.05 7.32 -5.35
C GLN A 55 4.27 7.85 -6.10
N VAL A 56 4.08 8.49 -7.24
CA VAL A 56 5.19 8.97 -8.06
C VAL A 56 5.97 10.05 -7.33
N PRO A 57 5.33 11.10 -6.75
CA PRO A 57 6.09 12.06 -5.95
C PRO A 57 6.79 11.43 -4.74
N ALA A 58 6.17 10.44 -4.10
CA ALA A 58 6.79 9.77 -2.96
C ALA A 58 8.10 9.09 -3.35
N ASN A 59 8.08 8.36 -4.46
CA ASN A 59 9.28 7.68 -4.94
C ASN A 59 10.35 8.69 -5.34
N ARG A 60 9.94 9.78 -5.95
CA ARG A 60 10.86 10.80 -6.41
C ARG A 60 11.54 11.53 -5.24
N ILE A 61 10.74 11.92 -4.25
CA ILE A 61 11.26 12.61 -3.06
C ILE A 61 12.17 11.69 -2.26
N GLY A 62 11.82 10.41 -2.17
CA GLY A 62 12.57 9.44 -1.35
C GLY A 62 13.79 8.85 -2.02
N SER A 63 13.88 8.90 -3.35
CA SER A 63 14.95 8.24 -4.08
C SER A 63 16.28 8.96 -3.92
N ALA A 64 17.34 8.20 -3.67
CA ALA A 64 18.70 8.73 -3.61
C ALA A 64 19.13 9.36 -4.94
N GLU A 65 18.59 8.90 -6.06
CA GLU A 65 18.89 9.46 -7.37
C GLU A 65 18.43 10.92 -7.51
N PHE A 66 17.42 11.30 -6.73
CA PHE A 66 16.88 12.67 -6.72
C PHE A 66 17.19 13.39 -5.41
N GLY A 67 18.21 12.92 -4.68
CA GLY A 67 18.64 13.56 -3.45
C GLY A 67 17.87 13.12 -2.20
N GLY A 68 17.09 12.06 -2.29
CA GLY A 68 16.36 11.52 -1.14
C GLY A 68 17.19 10.55 -0.30
N PRO A 69 16.67 10.15 0.86
CA PRO A 69 17.43 9.32 1.81
C PRO A 69 17.42 7.83 1.50
N PHE A 70 16.62 7.35 0.55
CA PHE A 70 16.41 5.92 0.33
C PHE A 70 16.97 5.44 -1.00
N SER A 71 17.62 4.26 -0.97
CA SER A 71 17.96 3.54 -2.19
C SER A 71 16.71 2.91 -2.80
N ILE A 72 16.80 2.40 -4.03
CA ILE A 72 15.68 1.73 -4.69
C ILE A 72 15.22 0.52 -3.88
N TRP A 73 16.17 -0.25 -3.34
CA TRP A 73 15.85 -1.42 -2.52
C TRP A 73 15.10 -1.02 -1.25
N GLU A 74 15.55 0.05 -0.59
CA GLU A 74 14.90 0.55 0.61
C GLU A 74 13.49 1.08 0.32
N LEU A 75 13.31 1.78 -0.79
CA LEU A 75 11.99 2.26 -1.20
C LEU A 75 11.02 1.12 -1.42
N LYS A 76 11.47 0.06 -2.09
CA LYS A 76 10.62 -1.09 -2.37
C LYS A 76 10.17 -1.77 -1.08
N VAL A 77 11.09 -1.96 -0.14
CA VAL A 77 10.77 -2.58 1.13
C VAL A 77 9.79 -1.73 1.94
N ILE A 78 10.01 -0.41 1.97
CA ILE A 78 9.10 0.51 2.66
C ILE A 78 7.70 0.40 2.05
N GLN A 79 7.60 0.37 0.72
CA GLN A 79 6.32 0.24 0.03
C GLN A 79 5.61 -1.05 0.41
N GLU A 80 6.33 -2.16 0.50
CA GLU A 80 5.74 -3.44 0.85
C GLU A 80 5.19 -3.43 2.28
N VAL A 81 5.95 -2.90 3.23
CA VAL A 81 5.52 -2.79 4.62
C VAL A 81 4.31 -1.88 4.74
N VAL A 82 4.36 -0.71 4.13
CA VAL A 82 3.26 0.25 4.15
C VAL A 82 2.01 -0.35 3.49
N SER A 83 2.19 -0.99 2.33
CA SER A 83 1.09 -1.60 1.59
C SER A 83 0.39 -2.67 2.42
N LEU A 84 1.16 -3.54 3.04
CA LEU A 84 0.60 -4.61 3.87
C LEU A 84 -0.09 -4.05 5.11
N SER A 85 0.49 -3.03 5.74
CA SER A 85 -0.10 -2.39 6.92
C SER A 85 -1.44 -1.76 6.58
N VAL A 86 -1.50 -1.00 5.48
CA VAL A 86 -2.73 -0.35 5.02
C VAL A 86 -3.78 -1.41 4.67
N PHE A 87 -3.37 -2.45 3.95
CA PHE A 87 -4.27 -3.55 3.59
C PHE A 87 -4.83 -4.24 4.84
N THR A 88 -3.99 -4.50 5.83
CA THR A 88 -4.42 -5.15 7.07
C THR A 88 -5.49 -4.33 7.77
N VAL A 89 -5.27 -3.02 7.90
CA VAL A 89 -6.26 -2.12 8.51
C VAL A 89 -7.57 -2.15 7.71
N PHE A 90 -7.46 -2.05 6.37
CA PHE A 90 -8.62 -2.08 5.49
C PHE A 90 -9.42 -3.38 5.67
N ALA A 91 -8.70 -4.51 5.67
CA ALA A 91 -9.34 -5.82 5.79
C ALA A 91 -10.05 -5.99 7.13
N LEU A 92 -9.42 -5.53 8.21
CA LEU A 92 -10.02 -5.65 9.54
C LEU A 92 -11.25 -4.75 9.70
N VAL A 93 -11.26 -3.60 9.02
CA VAL A 93 -12.36 -2.64 9.15
C VAL A 93 -13.51 -2.98 8.18
N PHE A 94 -13.21 -3.29 6.93
CA PHE A 94 -14.22 -3.44 5.88
C PHE A 94 -14.51 -4.88 5.47
N MET A 95 -13.55 -5.79 5.66
CA MET A 95 -13.70 -7.18 5.25
C MET A 95 -13.70 -8.09 6.48
N LYS A 96 -14.75 -7.96 7.29
CA LYS A 96 -14.84 -8.62 8.60
C LYS A 96 -14.93 -10.14 8.54
N SER A 97 -15.12 -10.72 7.36
CA SER A 97 -15.22 -12.16 7.21
C SER A 97 -13.89 -12.89 7.41
N ASP A 98 -12.77 -12.17 7.26
CA ASP A 98 -11.45 -12.76 7.41
C ASP A 98 -10.85 -12.34 8.74
N THR A 99 -10.25 -13.29 9.45
CA THR A 99 -9.62 -13.04 10.74
C THR A 99 -8.12 -13.25 10.65
N LEU A 100 -7.38 -12.51 11.49
CA LEU A 100 -5.94 -12.73 11.62
C LEU A 100 -5.67 -14.05 12.32
N ARG A 101 -4.78 -14.83 11.75
CA ARG A 101 -4.36 -16.11 12.30
C ARG A 101 -2.88 -16.06 12.63
N TRP A 102 -2.39 -17.08 13.35
CA TRP A 102 -0.98 -17.15 13.71
C TRP A 102 -0.05 -17.14 12.51
N ASN A 103 -0.45 -17.77 11.39
CA ASN A 103 0.38 -17.75 10.19
C ASN A 103 0.51 -16.35 9.59
N HIS A 104 -0.51 -15.50 9.75
CA HIS A 104 -0.41 -14.09 9.34
C HIS A 104 0.59 -13.34 10.20
N LEU A 105 0.57 -13.59 11.52
CA LEU A 105 1.54 -12.98 12.43
C LEU A 105 2.96 -13.43 12.12
N ALA A 106 3.14 -14.71 11.80
CA ALA A 106 4.44 -15.24 11.40
C ALA A 106 4.94 -14.56 10.13
N GLY A 107 4.05 -14.36 9.15
CA GLY A 107 4.39 -13.64 7.92
C GLY A 107 4.81 -12.20 8.18
N PHE A 108 4.09 -11.51 9.06
CA PHE A 108 4.45 -10.14 9.43
C PHE A 108 5.81 -10.09 10.11
N LEU A 109 6.10 -11.06 10.97
CA LEU A 109 7.42 -11.16 11.61
C LEU A 109 8.52 -11.35 10.56
N CYS A 110 8.29 -12.19 9.56
CA CYS A 110 9.24 -12.36 8.46
C CYS A 110 9.46 -11.06 7.69
N LEU A 111 8.43 -10.25 7.50
CA LEU A 111 8.57 -8.95 6.86
C LEU A 111 9.41 -8.00 7.69
N VAL A 112 9.24 -8.00 9.01
CA VAL A 112 10.07 -7.18 9.91
C VAL A 112 11.53 -7.58 9.77
N LEU A 113 11.82 -8.89 9.72
CA LEU A 113 13.17 -9.39 9.49
C LEU A 113 13.71 -8.96 8.14
N ALA A 114 12.88 -8.99 7.10
CA ALA A 114 13.28 -8.55 5.76
C ALA A 114 13.67 -7.08 5.77
N VAL A 115 12.89 -6.24 6.44
CA VAL A 115 13.21 -4.81 6.58
C VAL A 115 14.56 -4.64 7.27
N TYR A 116 14.77 -5.38 8.35
CA TYR A 116 16.03 -5.30 9.09
C TYR A 116 17.22 -5.62 8.20
N PHE A 117 17.16 -6.69 7.42
CA PHE A 117 18.27 -7.08 6.57
C PHE A 117 18.50 -6.11 5.42
N ILE A 118 17.44 -5.55 4.85
CA ILE A 118 17.56 -4.59 3.75
C ILE A 118 18.21 -3.28 4.21
N PHE A 119 17.86 -2.82 5.41
CA PHE A 119 18.41 -1.57 5.94
C PHE A 119 19.74 -1.74 6.64
N ARG A 120 20.16 -2.96 6.89
CA ARG A 120 21.46 -3.24 7.50
C ARG A 120 22.57 -2.97 6.50
N LYS A 121 23.52 -2.17 6.90
CA LYS A 121 24.68 -1.83 6.06
C LYS A 121 25.96 -2.51 6.52
#